data_0303d9b45aa4daf7aaffa2a2c41a6e33
#
_entry.id   0303d9b45aa4daf7aaffa2a2c41a6e33
#
_cell.length_a   1.000
_cell.length_b   1.000
_cell.length_c   1.000
_cell.angle_alpha   90.00
_cell.angle_beta   90.00
_cell.angle_gamma   90.00
#
_symmetry.space_group_name_H-M   'P 1'
#
loop_
_entity.id
_entity.type
_entity.pdbx_description
1 polymer ?
#
loop_
_entity_poly.entity_id
_entity_poly.type
_entity_poly.pdbx_seq_one_letter_code
_entity_poly.pdbx_strand_id
1 'polypeptide(L)'
;MKAKMAVEGAQRMIAFCEEHDLPYDLVGKVVNIASRCAGFLNKRFDGRLAPELAEPELFAEFAATGTQIAEHYEKREFSRAVREIMALADRANQYIDERKPWVIAKQEGTDPELQSVCSMGINLFRVLIGYLKPVLPVMAEQAEAFLNVKPMTWASQANPLLGHTV
;
A
#
# COMPACT_ATOMS: atom_id res chain seq x y z
N MET A 1 16.10 10.40 -1.96
CA MET A 1 15.44 9.65 -3.08
C MET A 1 14.00 9.27 -2.75
N LYS A 2 13.72 8.64 -1.59
CA LYS A 2 12.37 8.23 -1.19
C LYS A 2 11.36 9.38 -1.02
N ALA A 3 11.79 10.50 -0.43
CA ALA A 3 10.93 11.68 -0.28
C ALA A 3 10.61 12.35 -1.63
N LYS A 4 11.55 12.35 -2.57
CA LYS A 4 11.36 12.89 -3.92
C LYS A 4 10.34 12.06 -4.71
N MET A 5 10.40 10.74 -4.63
CA MET A 5 9.41 9.84 -5.24
C MET A 5 7.99 10.09 -4.72
N ALA A 6 7.85 10.30 -3.40
CA ALA A 6 6.55 10.58 -2.81
C ALA A 6 5.98 11.92 -3.30
N VAL A 7 6.83 12.96 -3.42
CA VAL A 7 6.41 14.28 -3.88
C VAL A 7 6.04 14.26 -5.37
N GLU A 8 6.86 13.64 -6.22
CA GLU A 8 6.58 13.55 -7.67
C GLU A 8 5.33 12.71 -7.94
N GLY A 9 5.15 11.59 -7.22
CA GLY A 9 3.95 10.77 -7.29
C GLY A 9 2.70 11.53 -6.87
N ALA A 10 2.78 12.28 -5.77
CA ALA A 10 1.69 13.10 -5.28
C ALA A 10 1.31 14.21 -6.27
N GLN A 11 2.30 14.90 -6.86
CA GLN A 11 2.05 15.97 -7.85
C GLN A 11 1.35 15.44 -9.10
N ARG A 12 1.79 14.30 -9.62
CA ARG A 12 1.17 13.66 -10.79
C ARG A 12 -0.26 13.21 -10.50
N MET A 13 -0.50 12.74 -9.29
CA MET A 13 -1.84 12.33 -8.88
C MET A 13 -2.77 13.53 -8.72
N ILE A 14 -2.30 14.62 -8.13
CA ILE A 14 -3.10 15.83 -8.02
C ILE A 14 -3.54 16.26 -9.41
N ALA A 15 -2.61 16.33 -10.38
CA ALA A 15 -2.92 16.68 -11.76
C ALA A 15 -3.94 15.71 -12.40
N PHE A 16 -3.76 14.40 -12.20
CA PHE A 16 -4.70 13.39 -12.69
C PHE A 16 -6.09 13.53 -12.07
N CYS A 17 -6.15 13.74 -10.76
CA CYS A 17 -7.42 13.90 -10.04
C CYS A 17 -8.14 15.19 -10.46
N GLU A 18 -7.42 16.29 -10.64
CA GLU A 18 -7.97 17.55 -11.14
C GLU A 18 -8.54 17.40 -12.57
N GLU A 19 -7.81 16.72 -13.46
CA GLU A 19 -8.25 16.45 -14.83
C GLU A 19 -9.50 15.58 -14.90
N HIS A 20 -9.67 14.64 -13.95
CA HIS A 20 -10.78 13.67 -13.92
C HIS A 20 -11.83 13.92 -12.84
N ASP A 21 -11.77 15.05 -12.15
CA ASP A 21 -12.67 15.42 -11.04
C ASP A 21 -12.74 14.33 -9.94
N LEU A 22 -11.57 13.83 -9.55
CA LEU A 22 -11.41 12.78 -8.53
C LEU A 22 -10.83 13.37 -7.23
N PRO A 23 -11.10 12.74 -6.06
CA PRO A 23 -10.52 13.20 -4.81
C PRO A 23 -9.00 12.99 -4.77
N TYR A 24 -8.21 14.07 -4.56
CA TYR A 24 -6.74 14.04 -4.60
C TYR A 24 -6.06 13.61 -3.30
N ASP A 25 -6.79 13.34 -2.26
CA ASP A 25 -6.24 12.85 -1.00
C ASP A 25 -5.89 11.35 -1.03
N LEU A 26 -6.29 10.63 -2.10
CA LEU A 26 -6.03 9.20 -2.27
C LEU A 26 -4.53 8.87 -2.22
N VAL A 27 -3.69 9.60 -2.95
CA VAL A 27 -2.24 9.33 -2.93
C VAL A 27 -1.64 9.62 -1.57
N GLY A 28 -2.02 10.72 -0.96
CA GLY A 28 -1.59 11.04 0.39
C GLY A 28 -1.89 9.89 1.35
N LYS A 29 -3.08 9.32 1.29
CA LYS A 29 -3.50 8.17 2.09
C LYS A 29 -2.65 6.93 1.82
N VAL A 30 -2.44 6.58 0.55
CA VAL A 30 -1.69 5.38 0.16
C VAL A 30 -0.21 5.53 0.51
N VAL A 31 0.42 6.66 0.18
CA VAL A 31 1.84 6.93 0.50
C VAL A 31 2.07 6.97 2.02
N ASN A 32 1.11 7.48 2.77
CA ASN A 32 1.17 7.54 4.23
C ASN A 32 1.30 6.14 4.87
N ILE A 33 0.62 5.13 4.30
CA ILE A 33 0.73 3.73 4.75
C ILE A 33 2.20 3.27 4.66
N ALA A 34 2.81 3.44 3.50
CA ALA A 34 4.19 3.02 3.27
C ALA A 34 5.19 3.80 4.12
N SER A 35 5.04 5.12 4.22
CA SER A 35 5.97 5.96 4.98
C SER A 35 5.96 5.67 6.48
N ARG A 36 4.80 5.33 7.03
CA ARG A 36 4.64 4.99 8.46
C ARG A 36 5.22 3.61 8.82
N CYS A 37 5.37 2.72 7.85
CA CYS A 37 5.85 1.36 8.06
C CYS A 37 7.30 1.14 7.58
N ALA A 38 7.67 1.68 6.43
CA ALA A 38 8.96 1.44 5.81
C ALA A 38 10.16 1.93 6.64
N GLY A 39 9.98 3.03 7.37
CA GLY A 39 11.03 3.56 8.25
C GLY A 39 11.47 2.58 9.32
N PHE A 40 10.53 1.93 9.99
CA PHE A 40 10.82 0.93 11.01
C PHE A 40 11.45 -0.33 10.43
N LEU A 41 10.92 -0.81 9.30
CA LEU A 41 11.47 -1.99 8.63
C LEU A 41 12.92 -1.78 8.19
N ASN A 42 13.23 -0.62 7.60
CA ASN A 42 14.58 -0.31 7.16
C ASN A 42 15.57 -0.14 8.32
N LYS A 43 15.14 0.52 9.40
CA LYS A 43 16.02 0.83 10.54
C LYS A 43 16.32 -0.38 11.43
N ARG A 44 15.36 -1.28 11.60
CA ARG A 44 15.45 -2.36 12.60
C ARG A 44 15.54 -3.75 12.00
N PHE A 45 15.10 -3.93 10.74
CA PHE A 45 14.98 -5.25 10.12
C PHE A 45 15.66 -5.33 8.76
N ASP A 46 16.48 -4.34 8.41
CA ASP A 46 17.17 -4.27 7.11
C ASP A 46 16.22 -4.41 5.90
N GLY A 47 15.01 -3.91 6.04
CA GLY A 47 13.96 -3.99 5.04
C GLY A 47 13.26 -5.34 4.93
N ARG A 48 13.53 -6.27 5.84
CA ARG A 48 12.94 -7.60 5.79
C ARG A 48 11.53 -7.63 6.36
N LEU A 49 10.59 -8.16 5.57
CA LEU A 49 9.23 -8.38 5.98
C LEU A 49 9.08 -9.63 6.85
N ALA A 50 8.06 -9.65 7.70
CA ALA A 50 7.74 -10.80 8.55
C ALA A 50 7.42 -12.04 7.70
N PRO A 51 7.67 -13.25 8.21
CA PRO A 51 7.38 -14.49 7.50
C PRO A 51 5.89 -14.85 7.42
N GLU A 52 5.06 -14.16 8.20
CA GLU A 52 3.61 -14.38 8.25
C GLU A 52 2.85 -13.06 8.26
N LEU A 53 1.60 -13.08 7.78
CA LEU A 53 0.71 -11.93 7.85
C LEU A 53 0.17 -11.76 9.29
N ALA A 54 0.15 -10.52 9.78
CA ALA A 54 -0.45 -10.20 11.07
C ALA A 54 -1.96 -10.42 11.08
N GLU A 55 -2.64 -10.06 9.98
CA GLU A 55 -4.09 -10.24 9.81
C GLU A 55 -4.40 -10.81 8.43
N PRO A 56 -4.34 -12.14 8.25
CA PRO A 56 -4.60 -12.78 6.96
C PRO A 56 -5.99 -12.49 6.40
N GLU A 57 -6.99 -12.34 7.26
CA GLU A 57 -8.37 -12.04 6.86
C GLU A 57 -8.50 -10.65 6.24
N LEU A 58 -7.81 -9.65 6.81
CA LEU A 58 -7.77 -8.30 6.25
C LEU A 58 -7.10 -8.28 4.87
N PHE A 59 -6.01 -9.02 4.71
CA PHE A 59 -5.37 -9.17 3.41
C PHE A 59 -6.28 -9.84 2.39
N ALA A 60 -6.99 -10.89 2.78
CA ALA A 60 -7.96 -11.60 1.93
C ALA A 60 -9.11 -10.68 1.50
N GLU A 61 -9.60 -9.81 2.38
CA GLU A 61 -10.61 -8.79 2.06
C GLU A 61 -10.11 -7.83 0.98
N PHE A 62 -8.88 -7.33 1.09
CA PHE A 62 -8.26 -6.47 0.08
C PHE A 62 -8.11 -7.19 -1.27
N ALA A 63 -7.64 -8.42 -1.25
CA ALA A 63 -7.47 -9.22 -2.46
C ALA A 63 -8.81 -9.54 -3.15
N ALA A 64 -9.85 -9.83 -2.37
CA ALA A 64 -11.19 -10.15 -2.90
C ALA A 64 -11.87 -8.95 -3.58
N THR A 65 -11.57 -7.73 -3.17
CA THR A 65 -12.11 -6.51 -3.78
C THR A 65 -11.62 -6.31 -5.22
N GLY A 66 -10.55 -6.97 -5.62
CA GLY A 66 -9.97 -6.88 -6.95
C GLY A 66 -10.94 -7.21 -8.09
N THR A 67 -11.88 -8.14 -7.89
CA THR A 67 -12.88 -8.48 -8.89
C THR A 67 -13.80 -7.31 -9.22
N GLN A 68 -14.29 -6.61 -8.21
CA GLN A 68 -15.14 -5.43 -8.38
C GLN A 68 -14.40 -4.26 -9.01
N ILE A 69 -13.17 -4.03 -8.57
CA ILE A 69 -12.32 -2.96 -9.12
C ILE A 69 -12.03 -3.24 -10.60
N ALA A 70 -11.71 -4.48 -10.97
CA ALA A 70 -11.50 -4.89 -12.36
C ALA A 70 -12.75 -4.64 -13.21
N GLU A 71 -13.93 -5.00 -12.73
CA GLU A 71 -15.20 -4.74 -13.42
C GLU A 71 -15.42 -3.25 -13.67
N HIS A 72 -15.14 -2.39 -12.67
CA HIS A 72 -15.26 -0.94 -12.86
C HIS A 72 -14.30 -0.42 -13.93
N TYR A 73 -13.06 -0.90 -13.96
CA TYR A 73 -12.10 -0.53 -15.00
C TYR A 73 -12.55 -0.98 -16.39
N GLU A 74 -13.05 -2.21 -16.52
CA GLU A 74 -13.56 -2.75 -17.80
C GLU A 74 -14.75 -1.95 -18.33
N LYS A 75 -15.63 -1.49 -17.45
CA LYS A 75 -16.77 -0.62 -17.77
C LYS A 75 -16.40 0.85 -17.93
N ARG A 76 -15.12 1.20 -17.77
CA ARG A 76 -14.62 2.58 -17.76
C ARG A 76 -15.24 3.46 -16.67
N GLU A 77 -15.63 2.85 -15.56
CA GLU A 77 -16.15 3.52 -14.37
C GLU A 77 -15.00 3.86 -13.40
N PHE A 78 -14.05 4.68 -13.86
CA PHE A 78 -12.80 4.97 -13.13
C PHE A 78 -13.03 5.61 -11.75
N SER A 79 -14.01 6.49 -11.63
CA SER A 79 -14.34 7.12 -10.35
C SER A 79 -14.86 6.12 -9.32
N ARG A 80 -15.60 5.10 -9.75
CA ARG A 80 -16.04 4.00 -8.87
C ARG A 80 -14.86 3.15 -8.41
N ALA A 81 -13.98 2.77 -9.35
CA ALA A 81 -12.77 2.03 -9.02
C ALA A 81 -11.92 2.78 -7.98
N VAL A 82 -11.67 4.07 -8.21
CA VAL A 82 -10.87 4.92 -7.30
C VAL A 82 -11.53 5.06 -5.93
N ARG A 83 -12.86 5.20 -5.86
CA ARG A 83 -13.56 5.25 -4.56
C ARG A 83 -13.42 3.96 -3.76
N GLU A 84 -13.49 2.80 -4.40
CA GLU A 84 -13.26 1.52 -3.72
C GLU A 84 -11.82 1.39 -3.23
N ILE A 85 -10.84 1.79 -4.03
CA ILE A 85 -9.44 1.81 -3.62
C ILE A 85 -9.22 2.77 -2.44
N MET A 86 -9.88 3.93 -2.47
CA MET A 86 -9.84 4.91 -1.37
C MET A 86 -10.41 4.35 -0.07
N ALA A 87 -11.52 3.62 -0.13
CA ALA A 87 -12.10 2.96 1.04
C ALA A 87 -11.14 1.91 1.63
N LEU A 88 -10.46 1.15 0.78
CA LEU A 88 -9.41 0.22 1.22
C LEU A 88 -8.21 0.96 1.85
N ALA A 89 -7.80 2.09 1.28
CA ALA A 89 -6.73 2.91 1.84
C ALA A 89 -7.09 3.46 3.22
N ASP A 90 -8.33 3.89 3.42
CA ASP A 90 -8.83 4.30 4.74
C ASP A 90 -8.79 3.13 5.74
N ARG A 91 -9.17 1.95 5.29
CA ARG A 91 -9.13 0.73 6.11
C ARG A 91 -7.71 0.35 6.52
N ALA A 92 -6.74 0.48 5.61
CA ALA A 92 -5.33 0.23 5.90
C ALA A 92 -4.76 1.26 6.90
N ASN A 93 -5.08 2.54 6.73
CA ASN A 93 -4.66 3.59 7.67
C ASN A 93 -5.29 3.38 9.05
N GLN A 94 -6.55 2.98 9.11
CA GLN A 94 -7.22 2.63 10.36
C GLN A 94 -6.50 1.49 11.09
N TYR A 95 -6.12 0.45 10.37
CA TYR A 95 -5.32 -0.66 10.94
C TYR A 95 -4.03 -0.16 11.60
N ILE A 96 -3.28 0.70 10.90
CA ILE A 96 -2.03 1.28 11.43
C ILE A 96 -2.30 2.17 12.64
N ASP A 97 -3.36 2.98 12.60
CA ASP A 97 -3.75 3.85 13.71
C ASP A 97 -4.15 3.07 14.96
N GLU A 98 -4.80 1.93 14.80
CA GLU A 98 -5.18 1.04 15.90
C GLU A 98 -3.97 0.32 16.50
N ARG A 99 -3.05 -0.14 15.66
CA ARG A 99 -1.85 -0.89 16.08
C ARG A 99 -0.73 -0.01 16.61
N LYS A 100 -0.64 1.23 16.19
CA LYS A 100 0.31 2.24 16.67
C LYS A 100 1.78 1.74 16.66
N PRO A 101 2.36 1.43 15.50
CA PRO A 101 3.72 0.90 15.43
C PRO A 101 4.76 1.83 16.08
N TRP A 102 4.52 3.14 16.08
CA TRP A 102 5.38 4.12 16.77
C TRP A 102 5.37 3.99 18.30
N VAL A 103 4.31 3.44 18.88
CA VAL A 103 4.24 3.10 20.31
C VAL A 103 4.95 1.78 20.59
N ILE A 104 4.68 0.76 19.76
CA ILE A 104 5.35 -0.54 19.85
C ILE A 104 6.87 -0.38 19.75
N ALA A 105 7.35 0.50 18.86
CA ALA A 105 8.77 0.76 18.64
C ALA A 105 9.51 1.31 19.87
N LYS A 106 8.78 1.90 20.81
CA LYS A 106 9.35 2.47 22.05
C LYS A 106 9.45 1.44 23.19
N GLN A 107 8.84 0.28 23.04
CA GLN A 107 8.83 -0.78 24.04
C GLN A 107 9.97 -1.77 23.77
N GLU A 108 10.59 -2.28 24.83
CA GLU A 108 11.61 -3.31 24.70
C GLU A 108 10.98 -4.70 24.46
N GLY A 109 11.65 -5.52 23.66
CA GLY A 109 11.22 -6.89 23.40
C GLY A 109 10.02 -7.04 22.46
N THR A 110 9.62 -5.96 21.75
CA THR A 110 8.45 -5.93 20.85
C THR A 110 8.82 -5.97 19.37
N ASP A 111 10.07 -6.23 19.03
CA ASP A 111 10.54 -6.25 17.63
C ASP A 111 9.76 -7.20 16.73
N PRO A 112 9.42 -8.45 17.12
CA PRO A 112 8.59 -9.32 16.27
C PRO A 112 7.20 -8.74 15.97
N GLU A 113 6.56 -8.12 16.96
CA GLU A 113 5.27 -7.45 16.80
C GLU A 113 5.38 -6.24 15.88
N LEU A 114 6.40 -5.41 16.07
CA LEU A 114 6.66 -4.26 15.22
C LEU A 114 6.89 -4.66 13.77
N GLN A 115 7.71 -5.67 13.52
CA GLN A 115 7.95 -6.21 12.19
C GLN A 115 6.66 -6.73 11.56
N SER A 116 5.84 -7.46 12.32
CA SER A 116 4.57 -8.01 11.86
C SER A 116 3.58 -6.92 11.45
N VAL A 117 3.40 -5.89 12.27
CA VAL A 117 2.49 -4.77 11.98
C VAL A 117 2.96 -3.97 10.76
N CYS A 118 4.24 -3.62 10.70
CA CYS A 118 4.78 -2.85 9.58
C CYS A 118 4.78 -3.65 8.27
N SER A 119 5.05 -4.95 8.33
CA SER A 119 4.97 -5.85 7.18
C SER A 119 3.55 -5.96 6.63
N MET A 120 2.57 -6.03 7.53
CA MET A 120 1.15 -6.00 7.13
C MET A 120 0.81 -4.71 6.39
N GLY A 121 1.23 -3.56 6.90
CA GLY A 121 1.04 -2.26 6.25
C GLY A 121 1.65 -2.21 4.84
N ILE A 122 2.85 -2.72 4.67
CA ILE A 122 3.52 -2.78 3.35
C ILE A 122 2.79 -3.74 2.40
N ASN A 123 2.28 -4.87 2.88
CA ASN A 123 1.47 -5.77 2.06
C ASN A 123 0.16 -5.12 1.59
N LEU A 124 -0.53 -4.40 2.46
CA LEU A 124 -1.74 -3.65 2.09
C LEU A 124 -1.42 -2.54 1.08
N PHE A 125 -0.33 -1.81 1.30
CA PHE A 125 0.18 -0.80 0.35
C PHE A 125 0.41 -1.40 -1.04
N ARG A 126 1.06 -2.55 -1.13
CA ARG A 126 1.32 -3.22 -2.40
C ARG A 126 0.03 -3.54 -3.15
N VAL A 127 -0.98 -4.07 -2.46
CA VAL A 127 -2.28 -4.38 -3.09
C VAL A 127 -2.92 -3.12 -3.64
N LEU A 128 -2.93 -2.03 -2.88
CA LEU A 128 -3.49 -0.74 -3.31
C LEU A 128 -2.79 -0.18 -4.54
N ILE A 129 -1.47 -0.22 -4.57
CA ILE A 129 -0.69 0.25 -5.73
C ILE A 129 -0.96 -0.63 -6.96
N GLY A 130 -1.10 -1.94 -6.79
CA GLY A 130 -1.48 -2.84 -7.87
C GLY A 130 -2.83 -2.47 -8.50
N TYR A 131 -3.80 -2.11 -7.69
CA TYR A 131 -5.10 -1.63 -8.15
C TYR A 131 -5.06 -0.26 -8.83
N LEU A 132 -4.12 0.60 -8.43
CA LEU A 132 -3.91 1.91 -9.05
C LEU A 132 -3.07 1.86 -10.33
N LYS A 133 -2.37 0.76 -10.59
CA LYS A 133 -1.46 0.64 -11.74
C LYS A 133 -2.10 0.98 -13.08
N PRO A 134 -3.35 0.61 -13.40
CA PRO A 134 -3.99 0.97 -14.66
C PRO A 134 -4.12 2.49 -14.89
N VAL A 135 -4.29 3.27 -13.82
CA VAL A 135 -4.46 4.73 -13.91
C VAL A 135 -3.18 5.50 -13.52
N LEU A 136 -2.29 4.89 -12.77
CA LEU A 136 -1.03 5.48 -12.30
C LEU A 136 0.17 4.55 -12.56
N PRO A 137 0.47 4.23 -13.82
CA PRO A 137 1.51 3.25 -14.14
C PRO A 137 2.90 3.68 -13.68
N VAL A 138 3.25 4.95 -13.73
CA VAL A 138 4.56 5.45 -13.30
C VAL A 138 4.74 5.33 -11.79
N MET A 139 3.71 5.68 -11.01
CA MET A 139 3.72 5.52 -9.56
C MET A 139 3.84 4.04 -9.17
N ALA A 140 3.13 3.16 -9.87
CA ALA A 140 3.20 1.73 -9.65
C ALA A 140 4.60 1.18 -9.95
N GLU A 141 5.24 1.60 -11.02
CA GLU A 141 6.60 1.23 -11.39
C GLU A 141 7.63 1.66 -10.33
N GLN A 142 7.49 2.86 -9.81
CA GLN A 142 8.32 3.36 -8.71
C GLN A 142 8.11 2.56 -7.42
N ALA A 143 6.87 2.19 -7.12
CA ALA A 143 6.54 1.36 -5.97
C ALA A 143 7.07 -0.08 -6.12
N GLU A 144 7.00 -0.66 -7.31
CA GLU A 144 7.59 -1.96 -7.64
C GLU A 144 9.10 -1.97 -7.38
N ALA A 145 9.80 -0.92 -7.80
CA ALA A 145 11.23 -0.76 -7.54
C ALA A 145 11.52 -0.60 -6.03
N PHE A 146 10.72 0.19 -5.33
CA PHE A 146 10.82 0.37 -3.88
C PHE A 146 10.59 -0.93 -3.11
N LEU A 147 9.61 -1.71 -3.52
CA LEU A 147 9.27 -3.00 -2.91
C LEU A 147 10.19 -4.14 -3.35
N ASN A 148 11.07 -3.90 -4.32
CA ASN A 148 11.94 -4.92 -4.90
C ASN A 148 11.14 -6.12 -5.42
N VAL A 149 10.08 -5.87 -6.16
CA VAL A 149 9.19 -6.88 -6.75
C VAL A 149 9.20 -6.78 -8.27
N LYS A 150 8.85 -7.89 -8.92
CA LYS A 150 8.56 -7.90 -10.34
C LYS A 150 7.32 -7.06 -10.66
N PRO A 151 7.11 -6.65 -11.92
CA PRO A 151 5.90 -5.92 -12.29
C PRO A 151 4.63 -6.59 -11.78
N MET A 152 3.84 -5.84 -11.04
CA MET A 152 2.61 -6.35 -10.42
C MET A 152 1.55 -6.62 -11.48
N THR A 153 0.84 -7.74 -11.31
CA THR A 153 -0.31 -8.13 -12.12
C THR A 153 -1.53 -8.29 -11.22
N TRP A 154 -2.72 -8.41 -11.82
CA TRP A 154 -3.93 -8.66 -11.04
C TRP A 154 -3.85 -9.99 -10.27
N ALA A 155 -3.23 -11.02 -10.88
CA ALA A 155 -3.01 -12.31 -10.23
C ALA A 155 -2.07 -12.22 -9.01
N SER A 156 -1.10 -11.30 -9.00
CA SER A 156 -0.17 -11.15 -7.88
C SER A 156 -0.82 -10.56 -6.62
N GLN A 157 -2.01 -9.98 -6.72
CA GLN A 157 -2.71 -9.36 -5.58
C GLN A 157 -3.11 -10.36 -4.50
N ALA A 158 -3.29 -11.62 -4.85
CA ALA A 158 -3.62 -12.67 -3.89
C ALA A 158 -2.39 -13.20 -3.11
N ASN A 159 -1.18 -12.84 -3.52
CA ASN A 159 0.06 -13.35 -2.96
C ASN A 159 0.76 -12.31 -2.07
N PRO A 160 0.78 -12.49 -0.74
CA PRO A 160 1.48 -11.57 0.15
C PRO A 160 3.00 -11.70 0.02
N LEU A 161 3.71 -10.64 0.36
CA LEU A 161 5.16 -10.65 0.49
C LEU A 161 5.54 -11.14 1.89
N LEU A 162 6.00 -12.38 1.98
CA LEU A 162 6.39 -13.02 3.24
C LEU A 162 7.91 -13.25 3.25
N GLY A 163 8.58 -12.83 4.33
CA GLY A 163 10.03 -12.96 4.45
C GLY A 163 10.82 -12.23 3.35
N HIS A 164 10.16 -11.39 2.59
CA HIS A 164 10.72 -10.65 1.46
C HIS A 164 11.49 -9.42 1.96
N THR A 165 12.56 -9.04 1.27
CA THR A 165 13.35 -7.85 1.59
C THR A 165 13.07 -6.72 0.59
N VAL A 166 12.60 -5.61 1.09
CA VAL A 166 12.32 -4.39 0.32
C VAL A 166 13.51 -3.43 0.28
#